data_8e70fa5297f126c6f57161c7a0e659bb
#
_entry.id   8e70fa5297f126c6f57161c7a0e659bb
#
_cell.length_a   1.000
_cell.length_b   1.000
_cell.length_c   1.000
_cell.angle_alpha   90.00
_cell.angle_beta   90.00
_cell.angle_gamma   90.00
#
_symmetry.space_group_name_H-M   'P 1'
#
loop_
_entity.id
_entity.type
_entity.pdbx_description
1 polymer ?
#
loop_
_entity_poly.entity_id
_entity_poly.type
_entity_poly.pdbx_seq_one_letter_code
_entity_poly.pdbx_strand_id
1 'polypeptide(L)'
;VTPDPAGSDSRKLVLIKNDDTQPDNTAGDPMALATIPEITGVNTLKQAVARFASEATVTAEEAGAIAQRAQEQLAAIEAAIEQASALEFGDDGGTLQELAALRDQYAAALAAAQAMQKAAVDNAAIASQSSKNIHDRHGNIQEAVAAQGGRMASKQAYTADV
;
A
#
# COMPACT_ATOMS: atom_id res chain seq x y z
N VAL A 1 -52.12 -31.91 -22.96
CA VAL A 1 -50.79 -32.12 -22.45
C VAL A 1 -50.03 -30.82 -22.58
N THR A 2 -49.98 -30.05 -21.50
CA THR A 2 -49.18 -28.83 -21.39
C THR A 2 -47.84 -29.11 -20.74
N PRO A 3 -46.70 -28.69 -21.27
CA PRO A 3 -45.43 -28.75 -20.56
C PRO A 3 -45.27 -27.53 -19.67
N ASP A 4 -44.85 -27.79 -18.48
CA ASP A 4 -44.54 -26.89 -17.40
C ASP A 4 -43.26 -26.05 -17.73
N PRO A 5 -43.21 -24.75 -17.42
CA PRO A 5 -42.00 -23.97 -17.64
C PRO A 5 -41.02 -24.11 -16.49
N ALA A 6 -39.79 -24.24 -16.90
CA ALA A 6 -38.59 -24.42 -16.15
C ALA A 6 -38.42 -23.55 -14.90
N GLY A 7 -37.95 -24.21 -13.85
CA GLY A 7 -37.54 -23.60 -12.59
C GLY A 7 -36.41 -22.59 -12.73
N SER A 8 -36.67 -21.47 -12.14
CA SER A 8 -35.73 -20.40 -11.85
C SER A 8 -34.65 -20.91 -10.88
N ASP A 9 -33.46 -21.11 -11.37
CA ASP A 9 -32.27 -21.46 -10.57
C ASP A 9 -31.79 -20.18 -9.86
N SER A 10 -32.38 -19.92 -8.71
CA SER A 10 -31.92 -18.88 -7.80
C SER A 10 -30.63 -19.33 -7.15
N ARG A 11 -29.50 -18.92 -7.69
CA ARG A 11 -28.21 -19.04 -7.04
C ARG A 11 -28.22 -18.25 -5.74
N LYS A 12 -28.51 -18.94 -4.64
CA LYS A 12 -28.33 -18.40 -3.29
C LYS A 12 -26.85 -18.13 -3.09
N LEU A 13 -26.49 -16.86 -3.04
CA LEU A 13 -25.22 -16.44 -2.46
C LEU A 13 -25.21 -16.87 -0.99
N VAL A 14 -24.45 -17.91 -0.68
CA VAL A 14 -24.20 -18.30 0.71
C VAL A 14 -23.25 -17.27 1.28
N LEU A 15 -23.80 -16.41 2.14
CA LEU A 15 -23.01 -15.53 2.99
C LEU A 15 -22.22 -16.43 3.95
N ILE A 16 -20.94 -16.60 3.70
CA ILE A 16 -20.05 -17.28 4.64
C ILE A 16 -19.93 -16.38 5.86
N LYS A 17 -20.66 -16.74 6.90
CA LYS A 17 -20.50 -16.16 8.22
C LYS A 17 -19.16 -16.66 8.74
N ASN A 18 -18.15 -15.79 8.77
CA ASN A 18 -16.90 -16.09 9.47
C ASN A 18 -17.24 -16.27 10.95
N ASP A 19 -17.12 -17.50 11.38
CA ASP A 19 -17.20 -17.86 12.80
C ASP A 19 -15.89 -17.45 13.46
N ASP A 20 -15.97 -16.53 14.42
CA ASP A 20 -14.86 -16.01 15.20
C ASP A 20 -14.25 -17.11 16.10
N THR A 21 -13.36 -17.90 15.55
CA THR A 21 -12.35 -18.63 16.31
C THR A 21 -11.00 -18.41 15.66
N GLN A 22 -10.44 -17.23 15.89
CA GLN A 22 -9.10 -16.90 15.47
C GLN A 22 -8.09 -17.47 16.46
N PRO A 23 -7.21 -18.40 16.06
CA PRO A 23 -5.99 -18.63 16.81
C PRO A 23 -5.08 -17.43 16.61
N ASP A 24 -4.59 -16.91 17.71
CA ASP A 24 -3.63 -15.83 17.86
C ASP A 24 -2.37 -16.11 17.02
N ASN A 25 -2.39 -15.68 15.77
CA ASN A 25 -1.26 -15.77 14.85
C ASN A 25 -0.66 -14.36 14.71
N THR A 26 0.19 -13.99 15.66
CA THR A 26 1.04 -12.80 15.63
C THR A 26 2.22 -12.95 14.66
N ALA A 27 2.00 -13.57 13.50
CA ALA A 27 2.85 -13.37 12.34
C ALA A 27 2.25 -12.22 11.57
N GLY A 28 2.84 -11.02 11.68
CA GLY A 28 2.32 -9.81 11.08
C GLY A 28 1.97 -10.01 9.61
N ASP A 29 0.71 -9.85 9.29
CA ASP A 29 0.24 -9.74 7.92
C ASP A 29 0.94 -8.51 7.30
N PRO A 30 1.81 -8.66 6.29
CA PRO A 30 2.53 -7.54 5.69
C PRO A 30 1.61 -6.51 5.02
N MET A 31 0.31 -6.79 4.93
CA MET A 31 -0.72 -5.92 4.38
C MET A 31 -1.64 -5.30 5.45
N ALA A 32 -1.45 -5.60 6.72
CA ALA A 32 -2.22 -4.98 7.79
C ALA A 32 -1.80 -3.53 7.96
N LEU A 33 -2.67 -2.60 7.58
CA LEU A 33 -2.49 -1.18 7.91
C LEU A 33 -2.42 -1.03 9.43
N ALA A 34 -1.29 -0.50 9.93
CA ALA A 34 -1.15 -0.23 11.34
C ALA A 34 -2.27 0.70 11.82
N THR A 35 -3.01 0.28 12.84
CA THR A 35 -4.06 1.10 13.43
C THR A 35 -3.45 2.38 13.98
N ILE A 36 -3.94 3.53 13.51
CA ILE A 36 -3.52 4.84 14.01
C ILE A 36 -4.12 5.00 15.39
N PRO A 37 -3.32 5.25 16.44
CA PRO A 37 -3.85 5.51 17.77
C PRO A 37 -4.66 6.80 17.78
N GLU A 38 -5.60 6.90 18.71
CA GLU A 38 -6.37 8.11 18.93
C GLU A 38 -5.44 9.31 19.19
N ILE A 39 -5.66 10.39 18.45
CA ILE A 39 -4.88 11.63 18.61
C ILE A 39 -5.55 12.48 19.69
N THR A 40 -4.95 12.53 20.85
CA THR A 40 -5.45 13.27 22.02
C THR A 40 -4.67 14.56 22.28
N GLY A 41 -3.44 14.67 21.78
CA GLY A 41 -2.57 15.81 21.97
C GLY A 41 -1.41 15.88 20.96
N VAL A 42 -0.43 16.73 21.25
CA VAL A 42 0.73 16.96 20.37
C VAL A 42 1.63 15.75 20.28
N ASN A 43 1.82 14.99 21.36
CA ASN A 43 2.67 13.79 21.35
C ASN A 43 2.06 12.68 20.53
N THR A 44 0.77 12.38 20.73
CA THR A 44 0.06 11.37 19.93
C THR A 44 -0.04 11.77 18.47
N LEU A 45 -0.18 13.08 18.15
CA LEU A 45 -0.10 13.58 16.79
C LEU A 45 1.29 13.32 16.16
N LYS A 46 2.38 13.65 16.87
CA LYS A 46 3.75 13.37 16.40
C LYS A 46 3.99 11.88 16.15
N GLN A 47 3.49 11.04 17.06
CA GLN A 47 3.59 9.58 16.89
C GLN A 47 2.80 9.08 15.66
N ALA A 48 1.60 9.60 15.43
CA ALA A 48 0.81 9.27 14.25
C ALA A 48 1.54 9.63 12.95
N VAL A 49 2.11 10.85 12.89
CA VAL A 49 2.86 11.31 11.71
C VAL A 49 4.14 10.49 11.50
N ALA A 50 4.85 10.13 12.58
CA ALA A 50 6.01 9.25 12.49
C ALA A 50 5.64 7.86 11.96
N ARG A 51 4.48 7.33 12.33
CA ARG A 51 3.95 6.08 11.76
C ARG A 51 3.68 6.20 10.27
N PHE A 52 3.06 7.27 9.80
CA PHE A 52 2.88 7.48 8.37
C PHE A 52 4.20 7.50 7.60
N ALA A 53 5.26 8.07 8.16
CA ALA A 53 6.58 8.04 7.54
C ALA A 53 7.11 6.60 7.45
N SER A 54 6.96 5.81 8.50
CA SER A 54 7.37 4.40 8.54
C SER A 54 6.59 3.56 7.53
N GLU A 55 5.25 3.69 7.51
CA GLU A 55 4.39 2.97 6.57
C GLU A 55 4.71 3.33 5.12
N ALA A 56 4.95 4.60 4.83
CA ALA A 56 5.35 5.03 3.50
C ALA A 56 6.70 4.44 3.08
N THR A 57 7.64 4.26 4.01
CA THR A 57 8.92 3.61 3.74
C THR A 57 8.72 2.14 3.39
N VAL A 58 7.89 1.41 4.13
CA VAL A 58 7.54 0.01 3.84
C VAL A 58 6.88 -0.10 2.46
N THR A 59 5.92 0.77 2.16
CA THR A 59 5.27 0.81 0.84
C THR A 59 6.29 1.05 -0.28
N ALA A 60 7.29 1.91 -0.07
CA ALA A 60 8.34 2.16 -1.04
C ALA A 60 9.20 0.91 -1.30
N GLU A 61 9.53 0.15 -0.25
CA GLU A 61 10.27 -1.11 -0.36
C GLU A 61 9.47 -2.19 -1.10
N GLU A 62 8.20 -2.34 -0.78
CA GLU A 62 7.30 -3.28 -1.45
C GLU A 62 7.10 -2.93 -2.93
N ALA A 63 6.88 -1.65 -3.24
CA ALA A 63 6.77 -1.18 -4.63
C ALA A 63 8.08 -1.38 -5.40
N GLY A 64 9.24 -1.20 -4.75
CA GLY A 64 10.55 -1.49 -5.32
C GLY A 64 10.72 -2.96 -5.67
N ALA A 65 10.27 -3.87 -4.80
CA ALA A 65 10.30 -5.31 -5.05
C ALA A 65 9.38 -5.71 -6.23
N ILE A 66 8.22 -5.09 -6.33
CA ILE A 66 7.29 -5.28 -7.46
C ILE A 66 7.93 -4.78 -8.77
N ALA A 67 8.57 -3.61 -8.74
CA ALA A 67 9.27 -3.05 -9.90
C ALA A 67 10.40 -3.97 -10.38
N GLN A 68 11.19 -4.52 -9.46
CA GLN A 68 12.24 -5.48 -9.80
C GLN A 68 11.66 -6.73 -10.46
N ARG A 69 10.60 -7.30 -9.91
CA ARG A 69 9.93 -8.47 -10.51
C ARG A 69 9.38 -8.15 -11.90
N ALA A 70 8.75 -6.99 -12.08
CA ALA A 70 8.24 -6.57 -13.38
C ALA A 70 9.37 -6.39 -14.40
N GLN A 71 10.53 -5.90 -13.99
CA GLN A 71 11.71 -5.79 -14.84
C GLN A 71 12.25 -7.16 -15.26
N GLU A 72 12.31 -8.12 -14.35
CA GLU A 72 12.73 -9.49 -14.64
C GLU A 72 11.76 -10.17 -15.61
N GLN A 73 10.45 -9.98 -15.43
CA GLN A 73 9.42 -10.48 -16.34
C GLN A 73 9.52 -9.84 -17.72
N LEU A 74 9.75 -8.52 -17.78
CA LEU A 74 9.95 -7.81 -19.04
C LEU A 74 11.16 -8.36 -19.81
N ALA A 75 12.29 -8.54 -19.13
CA ALA A 75 13.48 -9.14 -19.73
C ALA A 75 13.22 -10.57 -20.23
N ALA A 76 12.46 -11.36 -19.49
CA ALA A 76 12.11 -12.73 -19.90
C ALA A 76 11.21 -12.75 -21.14
N ILE A 77 10.23 -11.86 -21.26
CA ILE A 77 9.37 -11.79 -22.46
C ILE A 77 10.13 -11.25 -23.66
N GLU A 78 11.06 -10.32 -23.48
CA GLU A 78 11.93 -9.83 -24.57
C GLU A 78 12.83 -10.95 -25.11
N ALA A 79 13.42 -11.75 -24.22
CA ALA A 79 14.19 -12.93 -24.61
C ALA A 79 13.32 -13.98 -25.33
N ALA A 80 12.08 -14.18 -24.89
CA ALA A 80 11.13 -15.07 -25.56
C ALA A 80 10.77 -14.57 -26.96
N ILE A 81 10.58 -13.28 -27.16
CA ILE A 81 10.33 -12.66 -28.46
C ILE A 81 11.52 -12.87 -29.39
N GLU A 82 12.74 -12.66 -28.91
CA GLU A 82 13.96 -12.87 -29.69
C GLU A 82 14.08 -14.33 -30.14
N GLN A 83 13.86 -15.29 -29.23
CA GLN A 83 13.87 -16.71 -29.55
C GLN A 83 12.74 -17.10 -30.53
N ALA A 84 11.53 -16.58 -30.31
CA ALA A 84 10.38 -16.86 -31.16
C ALA A 84 10.56 -16.27 -32.56
N SER A 85 11.22 -15.12 -32.70
CA SER A 85 11.47 -14.50 -34.00
C SER A 85 12.39 -15.35 -34.89
N ALA A 86 13.22 -16.20 -34.29
CA ALA A 86 14.05 -17.16 -35.02
C ALA A 86 13.27 -18.40 -35.52
N LEU A 87 12.03 -18.56 -35.07
CA LEU A 87 11.13 -19.64 -35.48
C LEU A 87 10.17 -19.10 -36.54
N GLU A 88 10.07 -19.76 -37.66
CA GLU A 88 9.15 -19.38 -38.74
C GLU A 88 7.77 -19.98 -38.44
N PHE A 89 6.88 -19.22 -37.78
CA PHE A 89 5.55 -19.70 -37.41
C PHE A 89 4.55 -19.81 -38.56
N GLY A 90 4.76 -19.09 -39.67
CA GLY A 90 3.85 -19.10 -40.81
C GLY A 90 2.45 -18.53 -40.56
N ASP A 91 2.29 -17.73 -39.49
CA ASP A 91 1.04 -17.09 -39.06
C ASP A 91 0.99 -15.59 -39.32
N ASP A 92 1.73 -15.12 -40.31
CA ASP A 92 1.86 -13.69 -40.68
C ASP A 92 2.28 -12.78 -39.52
N GLY A 93 3.01 -13.32 -38.54
CA GLY A 93 3.52 -12.59 -37.39
C GLY A 93 2.52 -12.42 -36.24
N GLY A 94 1.36 -13.09 -36.29
CA GLY A 94 0.35 -13.01 -35.22
C GLY A 94 0.88 -13.42 -33.86
N THR A 95 1.63 -14.50 -33.76
CA THR A 95 2.27 -14.94 -32.51
C THR A 95 3.24 -13.90 -31.97
N LEU A 96 4.08 -13.29 -32.80
CA LEU A 96 5.00 -12.24 -32.37
C LEU A 96 4.27 -10.97 -31.92
N GLN A 97 3.14 -10.63 -32.57
CA GLN A 97 2.32 -9.49 -32.17
C GLN A 97 1.69 -9.69 -30.79
N GLU A 98 1.22 -10.91 -30.46
CA GLU A 98 0.69 -11.25 -29.14
C GLU A 98 1.78 -11.16 -28.07
N LEU A 99 2.97 -11.66 -28.33
CA LEU A 99 4.12 -11.51 -27.44
C LEU A 99 4.53 -10.05 -27.23
N ALA A 100 4.49 -9.26 -28.29
CA ALA A 100 4.77 -7.83 -28.19
C ALA A 100 3.72 -7.09 -27.35
N ALA A 101 2.44 -7.42 -27.49
CA ALA A 101 1.37 -6.86 -26.65
C ALA A 101 1.57 -7.23 -25.16
N LEU A 102 1.98 -8.47 -24.88
CA LEU A 102 2.32 -8.91 -23.52
C LEU A 102 3.52 -8.15 -22.96
N ARG A 103 4.58 -7.98 -23.75
CA ARG A 103 5.74 -7.13 -23.39
C ARG A 103 5.31 -5.72 -23.02
N ASP A 104 4.44 -5.11 -23.79
CA ASP A 104 3.97 -3.75 -23.54
C ASP A 104 3.18 -3.64 -22.22
N GLN A 105 2.43 -4.68 -21.86
CA GLN A 105 1.76 -4.77 -20.54
C GLN A 105 2.76 -4.88 -19.40
N TYR A 106 3.80 -5.69 -19.51
CA TYR A 106 4.86 -5.76 -18.49
C TYR A 106 5.62 -4.44 -18.37
N ALA A 107 5.89 -3.75 -19.48
CA ALA A 107 6.51 -2.44 -19.44
C ALA A 107 5.62 -1.39 -18.73
N ALA A 108 4.31 -1.42 -18.95
CA ALA A 108 3.36 -0.58 -18.24
C ALA A 108 3.30 -0.90 -16.74
N ALA A 109 3.32 -2.17 -16.36
CA ALA A 109 3.36 -2.61 -14.97
C ALA A 109 4.64 -2.14 -14.26
N LEU A 110 5.80 -2.22 -14.93
CA LEU A 110 7.06 -1.71 -14.41
C LEU A 110 6.99 -0.20 -14.16
N ALA A 111 6.50 0.57 -15.13
CA ALA A 111 6.35 2.02 -14.99
C ALA A 111 5.42 2.39 -13.83
N ALA A 112 4.31 1.68 -13.66
CA ALA A 112 3.37 1.89 -12.57
C ALA A 112 4.00 1.59 -11.20
N ALA A 113 4.76 0.50 -11.07
CA ALA A 113 5.45 0.13 -9.83
C ALA A 113 6.54 1.16 -9.46
N GLN A 114 7.30 1.65 -10.43
CA GLN A 114 8.29 2.71 -10.23
C GLN A 114 7.65 4.03 -9.80
N ALA A 115 6.51 4.40 -10.38
CA ALA A 115 5.76 5.59 -9.99
C ALA A 115 5.23 5.46 -8.56
N MET A 116 4.72 4.30 -8.17
CA MET A 116 4.29 4.02 -6.80
C MET A 116 5.45 4.11 -5.80
N GLN A 117 6.60 3.53 -6.13
CA GLN A 117 7.79 3.60 -5.29
C GLN A 117 8.21 5.05 -5.06
N LYS A 118 8.28 5.85 -6.13
CA LYS A 118 8.62 7.28 -6.03
C LYS A 118 7.62 8.03 -5.14
N ALA A 119 6.32 7.84 -5.36
CA ALA A 119 5.28 8.50 -4.56
C ALA A 119 5.40 8.12 -3.07
N ALA A 120 5.68 6.86 -2.76
CA ALA A 120 5.86 6.41 -1.38
C ALA A 120 7.12 7.01 -0.72
N VAL A 121 8.23 7.13 -1.44
CA VAL A 121 9.43 7.83 -0.96
C VAL A 121 9.14 9.30 -0.69
N ASP A 122 8.45 9.98 -1.60
CA ASP A 122 8.06 11.38 -1.43
C ASP A 122 7.13 11.55 -0.21
N ASN A 123 6.18 10.64 -0.01
CA ASN A 123 5.28 10.63 1.16
C ASN A 123 6.05 10.45 2.48
N ALA A 124 7.02 9.55 2.52
CA ALA A 124 7.88 9.35 3.69
C ALA A 124 8.66 10.62 4.04
N ALA A 125 9.21 11.30 3.05
CA ALA A 125 9.93 12.55 3.22
C ALA A 125 9.02 13.67 3.75
N ILE A 126 7.82 13.82 3.17
CA ILE A 126 6.83 14.82 3.61
C ILE A 126 6.37 14.53 5.04
N ALA A 127 6.07 13.28 5.39
CA ALA A 127 5.64 12.91 6.73
C ALA A 127 6.75 13.16 7.77
N SER A 128 8.00 12.84 7.43
CA SER A 128 9.15 13.13 8.28
C SER A 128 9.35 14.63 8.51
N GLN A 129 9.24 15.43 7.45
CA GLN A 129 9.33 16.89 7.58
C GLN A 129 8.16 17.47 8.38
N SER A 130 6.95 16.94 8.18
CA SER A 130 5.76 17.36 8.94
C SER A 130 5.93 17.07 10.43
N SER A 131 6.51 15.93 10.81
CA SER A 131 6.82 15.61 12.20
C SER A 131 7.76 16.64 12.84
N LYS A 132 8.82 17.06 12.12
CA LYS A 132 9.73 18.11 12.57
C LYS A 132 9.00 19.45 12.72
N ASN A 133 8.21 19.83 11.74
CA ASN A 133 7.47 21.09 11.77
C ASN A 133 6.47 21.16 12.94
N ILE A 134 5.83 20.04 13.27
CA ILE A 134 4.93 19.92 14.43
C ILE A 134 5.73 20.08 15.72
N HIS A 135 6.89 19.43 15.81
CA HIS A 135 7.77 19.58 16.96
C HIS A 135 8.24 21.02 17.15
N ASP A 136 8.69 21.67 16.08
CA ASP A 136 9.19 23.05 16.14
C ASP A 136 8.11 24.07 16.55
N ARG A 137 6.85 23.82 16.14
CA ARG A 137 5.73 24.72 16.48
C ARG A 137 5.18 24.52 17.89
N HIS A 138 5.17 23.28 18.38
CA HIS A 138 4.41 22.90 19.56
C HIS A 138 5.25 22.22 20.65
N GLY A 139 6.40 21.64 20.31
CA GLY A 139 7.21 20.85 21.24
C GLY A 139 7.67 21.66 22.45
N ASN A 140 8.22 22.85 22.24
CA ASN A 140 8.69 23.71 23.32
C ASN A 140 7.56 24.14 24.26
N ILE A 141 6.35 24.37 23.74
CA ILE A 141 5.18 24.72 24.54
C ILE A 141 4.77 23.51 25.40
N GLN A 142 4.76 22.34 24.80
CA GLN A 142 4.39 21.10 25.49
C GLN A 142 5.39 20.75 26.58
N GLU A 143 6.69 20.88 26.31
CA GLU A 143 7.74 20.65 27.29
C GLU A 143 7.62 21.63 28.49
N ALA A 144 7.33 22.89 28.20
CA ALA A 144 7.10 23.89 29.25
C ALA A 144 5.86 23.54 30.10
N VAL A 145 4.78 23.10 29.49
CA VAL A 145 3.55 22.67 30.19
C VAL A 145 3.81 21.44 31.04
N ALA A 146 4.54 20.45 30.51
CA ALA A 146 4.91 19.24 31.24
C ALA A 146 5.81 19.55 32.45
N ALA A 147 6.83 20.41 32.27
CA ALA A 147 7.72 20.85 33.34
C ALA A 147 6.99 21.56 34.49
N GLN A 148 5.85 22.18 34.22
CA GLN A 148 4.99 22.84 35.22
C GLN A 148 3.89 21.90 35.78
N GLY A 149 3.97 20.60 35.50
CA GLY A 149 3.00 19.62 35.96
C GLY A 149 1.59 19.84 35.41
N GLY A 150 1.48 20.36 34.20
CA GLY A 150 0.20 20.62 33.53
C GLY A 150 -0.59 21.81 34.11
N ARG A 151 0.02 22.62 34.97
CA ARG A 151 -0.67 23.74 35.68
C ARG A 151 -0.84 25.01 34.85
N MET A 152 -0.18 25.13 33.73
CA MET A 152 -0.40 26.25 32.83
C MET A 152 -1.74 26.09 32.15
N ALA A 153 -2.61 27.10 32.24
CA ALA A 153 -3.84 27.12 31.48
C ALA A 153 -3.51 27.06 29.98
N SER A 154 -3.71 25.93 29.39
CA SER A 154 -3.40 25.68 27.98
C SER A 154 -4.55 24.96 27.30
N LYS A 155 -4.52 25.01 25.99
CA LYS A 155 -5.45 24.25 25.17
C LYS A 155 -5.26 22.77 25.44
N GLN A 156 -6.33 22.00 25.41
CA GLN A 156 -6.36 20.55 25.63
C GLN A 156 -5.26 19.79 24.86
N ALA A 157 -4.92 20.25 23.65
CA ALA A 157 -3.87 19.65 22.81
C ALA A 157 -2.48 19.56 23.50
N TYR A 158 -2.21 20.38 24.53
CA TYR A 158 -0.94 20.38 25.24
C TYR A 158 -1.00 19.70 26.61
N THR A 159 -2.19 19.43 27.11
CA THR A 159 -2.40 18.86 28.44
C THR A 159 -2.92 17.44 28.45
N ALA A 160 -3.51 16.98 27.35
CA ALA A 160 -4.20 15.71 27.33
C ALA A 160 -3.27 14.48 27.33
N ASP A 161 -2.03 14.63 26.87
CA ASP A 161 -1.07 13.53 26.71
C ASP A 161 0.31 13.83 27.34
N VAL A 162 0.31 14.64 28.42
CA VAL A 162 1.50 15.01 29.20
C VAL A 162 1.70 14.08 30.40
#